data_33110c90728e0e4ae23db4759b1c4811
#
_entry.id   33110c90728e0e4ae23db4759b1c4811
#
_cell.length_a   1.000
_cell.length_b   1.000
_cell.length_c   1.000
_cell.angle_alpha   90.00
_cell.angle_beta   90.00
_cell.angle_gamma   90.00
#
_symmetry.space_group_name_H-M   'P 1'
#
loop_
_entity.id
_entity.type
_entity.pdbx_description
1 polymer ?
#
loop_
_entity_poly.entity_id
_entity_poly.type
_entity_poly.pdbx_seq_one_letter_code
_entity_poly.pdbx_strand_id
1 'polypeptide(L)'
;MAGLEELKKKLEPLFDSENDPSFGMSMNPCDSYMVSDGGTVNLLSRSYGVYNINELGLQKHPAVIGDEAEIGEKTYCCASHEMHVFGTIGCGASSVVQRAVKIPIHRIMALKKINVFEKEKRQQLLNEIRTLCEASCYPGLVEFHGAFYTPESGQISIALEYVDGGSLADILRLQKLIPEAVLSCMVQKLLHGLSYLHGVRRLVHRDLKPANLLINLKGETKITDFGVSAGLDNSVAMILYDTSPTPPKDSFSLEFCSFIDACLQKESDARPTAEQLLSHPFIKKYENSGVDLREYVRSVFDPTQKLKEIADMLAIHYYMLFDGSDELWHHMKTFYTERSTFSFSGKTYTGQNDIFSTLSDIRRKLAGCRPQEKIVHVVQKLQCRPHEHDGVAIRASGSFILGSHFLICGNGVQAEGMPNIEELSLDVDSKRVGTFYEQFIMESGNSIGSFLISKQELYILQA
;
A
#
# COMPACT_ATOMS: atom_id res chain seq x y z
N MET A 1 6.51 25.79 14.85
CA MET A 1 5.84 27.09 14.54
C MET A 1 6.42 27.76 13.29
N ALA A 2 7.75 27.80 13.08
CA ALA A 2 8.34 28.37 11.86
C ALA A 2 7.91 27.66 10.55
N GLY A 3 7.74 26.36 10.55
CA GLY A 3 7.30 25.59 9.38
C GLY A 3 5.86 25.87 8.93
N LEU A 4 4.98 26.18 9.89
CA LEU A 4 3.57 26.47 9.58
C LEU A 4 3.42 27.86 8.92
N GLU A 5 4.24 28.85 9.31
CA GLU A 5 4.25 30.17 8.69
C GLU A 5 4.86 30.15 7.29
N GLU A 6 5.89 29.35 7.08
CA GLU A 6 6.45 29.16 5.74
C GLU A 6 5.48 28.43 4.80
N LEU A 7 4.72 27.48 5.35
CA LEU A 7 3.62 26.80 4.66
C LEU A 7 2.49 27.79 4.32
N LYS A 8 2.09 28.65 5.25
CA LYS A 8 1.10 29.72 5.02
C LYS A 8 1.53 30.65 3.90
N LYS A 9 2.78 31.14 3.91
CA LYS A 9 3.32 32.00 2.85
C LYS A 9 3.37 31.33 1.46
N LYS A 10 3.55 30.01 1.39
CA LYS A 10 3.49 29.26 0.13
C LYS A 10 2.06 29.01 -0.34
N LEU A 11 1.09 29.03 0.56
CA LEU A 11 -0.34 28.79 0.26
C LEU A 11 -1.11 30.08 -0.04
N GLU A 12 -0.75 31.23 0.56
CA GLU A 12 -1.41 32.53 0.34
C GLU A 12 -1.56 32.92 -1.15
N PRO A 13 -0.53 32.78 -2.01
CA PRO A 13 -0.67 33.11 -3.44
C PRO A 13 -1.64 32.17 -4.22
N LEU A 14 -2.06 31.07 -3.59
CA LEU A 14 -2.94 30.08 -4.22
C LEU A 14 -4.42 30.39 -3.99
N PHE A 15 -4.73 31.33 -3.08
CA PHE A 15 -6.10 31.72 -2.73
C PHE A 15 -6.59 32.98 -3.48
N ASP A 16 -5.67 33.79 -4.03
CA ASP A 16 -6.01 35.07 -4.66
C ASP A 16 -6.42 35.00 -6.14
N SER A 17 -6.57 33.81 -6.73
CA SER A 17 -6.85 33.67 -8.18
C SER A 17 -8.31 33.36 -8.52
N GLU A 18 -9.26 34.11 -7.94
CA GLU A 18 -10.67 34.07 -8.42
C GLU A 18 -10.90 34.77 -9.77
N ASN A 19 -9.89 35.44 -10.36
CA ASN A 19 -10.03 36.27 -11.56
C ASN A 19 -8.97 36.01 -12.64
N ASP A 20 -8.83 34.80 -13.16
CA ASP A 20 -8.04 34.57 -14.38
C ASP A 20 -8.95 34.09 -15.53
N PRO A 21 -9.21 34.92 -16.58
CA PRO A 21 -10.14 34.60 -17.66
C PRO A 21 -9.61 33.64 -18.73
N SER A 22 -8.39 33.10 -18.61
CA SER A 22 -7.71 32.37 -19.69
C SER A 22 -7.90 30.86 -19.71
N PHE A 23 -8.67 30.26 -18.81
CA PHE A 23 -8.95 28.80 -18.80
C PHE A 23 -10.37 28.49 -19.26
N GLY A 24 -10.56 28.49 -20.59
CA GLY A 24 -11.76 27.95 -21.26
C GLY A 24 -11.80 26.44 -21.31
N MET A 25 -11.82 25.74 -20.18
CA MET A 25 -12.27 24.36 -20.04
C MET A 25 -13.29 24.32 -18.92
N SER A 26 -14.51 23.85 -19.24
CA SER A 26 -15.62 23.66 -18.31
C SER A 26 -15.18 22.84 -17.08
N MET A 27 -14.56 23.50 -16.10
CA MET A 27 -14.53 22.98 -14.75
C MET A 27 -15.93 23.13 -14.17
N ASN A 28 -16.49 22.06 -13.63
CA ASN A 28 -17.67 22.19 -12.76
C ASN A 28 -17.34 23.23 -11.70
N PRO A 29 -18.04 24.37 -11.61
CA PRO A 29 -17.64 25.51 -10.77
C PRO A 29 -17.75 25.28 -9.26
N CYS A 30 -17.75 24.03 -8.82
CA CYS A 30 -18.18 23.62 -7.50
C CYS A 30 -17.21 22.73 -6.73
N ASP A 31 -16.11 22.32 -7.36
CA ASP A 31 -15.11 21.53 -6.66
C ASP A 31 -14.06 22.48 -6.08
N SER A 32 -14.00 22.59 -4.76
CA SER A 32 -13.08 23.44 -4.05
C SER A 32 -12.14 22.63 -3.15
N TYR A 33 -10.94 23.17 -2.96
CA TYR A 33 -9.91 22.62 -2.12
C TYR A 33 -9.52 23.67 -1.10
N MET A 34 -9.53 23.34 0.19
CA MET A 34 -9.10 24.21 1.27
C MET A 34 -8.25 23.48 2.28
N VAL A 35 -7.20 24.12 2.78
CA VAL A 35 -6.45 23.66 3.95
C VAL A 35 -6.83 24.56 5.10
N SER A 36 -7.42 24.01 6.16
CA SER A 36 -7.77 24.76 7.36
C SER A 36 -6.54 25.07 8.21
N ASP A 37 -6.63 26.11 9.04
CA ASP A 37 -5.57 26.47 10.01
C ASP A 37 -5.23 25.32 10.98
N GLY A 38 -6.15 24.37 11.18
CA GLY A 38 -5.96 23.16 11.98
C GLY A 38 -5.29 21.99 11.24
N GLY A 39 -4.70 22.20 10.04
CA GLY A 39 -4.02 21.13 9.30
C GLY A 39 -4.96 20.11 8.67
N THR A 40 -6.22 20.45 8.38
CA THR A 40 -7.17 19.60 7.68
C THR A 40 -7.29 20.02 6.22
N VAL A 41 -7.15 19.09 5.31
CA VAL A 41 -7.42 19.27 3.89
C VAL A 41 -8.87 18.94 3.63
N ASN A 42 -9.63 19.92 3.14
CA ASN A 42 -11.04 19.78 2.78
C ASN A 42 -11.17 19.75 1.26
N LEU A 43 -11.69 18.65 0.74
CA LEU A 43 -12.02 18.47 -0.67
C LEU A 43 -13.55 18.51 -0.80
N LEU A 44 -14.07 19.52 -1.49
CA LEU A 44 -15.51 19.78 -1.59
C LEU A 44 -15.98 19.48 -3.01
N SER A 45 -16.96 18.62 -3.14
CA SER A 45 -17.65 18.35 -4.41
C SER A 45 -19.15 18.39 -4.21
N ARG A 46 -19.86 19.16 -5.04
CA ARG A 46 -21.34 19.24 -4.97
C ARG A 46 -22.01 17.91 -5.26
N SER A 47 -21.43 17.13 -6.15
CA SER A 47 -22.02 15.85 -6.60
C SER A 47 -21.67 14.69 -5.69
N TYR A 48 -20.55 14.75 -4.94
CA TYR A 48 -19.98 13.58 -4.25
C TYR A 48 -19.77 13.79 -2.75
N GLY A 49 -20.05 15.00 -2.23
CA GLY A 49 -19.92 15.32 -0.82
C GLY A 49 -18.58 15.94 -0.42
N VAL A 50 -18.27 15.86 0.85
CA VAL A 50 -17.07 16.48 1.45
C VAL A 50 -16.13 15.39 1.94
N TYR A 51 -14.83 15.56 1.64
CA TYR A 51 -13.77 14.69 2.13
C TYR A 51 -12.83 15.53 3.00
N ASN A 52 -12.75 15.22 4.27
CA ASN A 52 -11.86 15.87 5.23
C ASN A 52 -10.69 14.94 5.53
N ILE A 53 -9.46 15.39 5.27
CA ILE A 53 -8.25 14.60 5.47
C ILE A 53 -7.35 15.35 6.46
N ASN A 54 -7.02 14.72 7.56
CA ASN A 54 -6.11 15.24 8.58
C ASN A 54 -5.06 14.17 8.97
N GLU A 55 -4.29 14.39 10.00
CA GLU A 55 -3.27 13.47 10.50
C GLU A 55 -3.86 12.14 11.01
N LEU A 56 -5.13 12.13 11.43
CA LEU A 56 -5.81 10.97 12.00
C LEU A 56 -6.55 10.13 10.97
N GLY A 57 -6.73 10.65 9.75
CA GLY A 57 -7.39 9.89 8.68
C GLY A 57 -8.29 10.72 7.78
N LEU A 58 -9.13 10.00 7.04
CA LEU A 58 -10.10 10.53 6.09
C LEU A 58 -11.52 10.35 6.61
N GLN A 59 -12.31 11.42 6.58
CA GLN A 59 -13.74 11.44 6.81
C GLN A 59 -14.47 11.80 5.53
N LYS A 60 -15.43 10.98 5.12
CA LYS A 60 -16.31 11.23 3.99
C LYS A 60 -17.70 11.57 4.48
N HIS A 61 -18.19 12.76 4.15
CA HIS A 61 -19.56 13.20 4.38
C HIS A 61 -20.32 13.15 3.05
N PRO A 62 -21.47 12.48 2.96
CA PRO A 62 -22.26 12.40 1.74
C PRO A 62 -22.75 13.78 1.27
N ALA A 63 -22.98 13.93 -0.03
CA ALA A 63 -23.65 15.13 -0.55
C ALA A 63 -25.10 15.15 -0.04
N VAL A 64 -25.55 16.30 0.45
CA VAL A 64 -26.95 16.51 0.81
C VAL A 64 -27.73 16.79 -0.49
N ILE A 65 -28.34 15.77 -1.06
CA ILE A 65 -29.23 15.88 -2.22
C ILE A 65 -30.65 15.54 -1.76
N GLY A 66 -31.48 16.57 -1.48
CA GLY A 66 -32.87 16.42 -1.08
C GLY A 66 -33.11 16.03 0.39
N ASP A 67 -34.39 15.89 0.76
CA ASP A 67 -34.83 15.62 2.15
C ASP A 67 -34.57 14.16 2.62
N GLU A 68 -33.96 13.31 1.83
CA GLU A 68 -33.59 11.96 2.23
C GLU A 68 -32.07 11.92 2.48
N ALA A 69 -31.68 12.00 3.74
CA ALA A 69 -30.32 11.78 4.21
C ALA A 69 -29.96 10.28 4.01
N GLU A 70 -29.43 9.94 2.85
CA GLU A 70 -28.87 8.61 2.62
C GLU A 70 -27.45 8.51 3.15
N ILE A 71 -27.29 7.53 4.05
CA ILE A 71 -26.07 6.80 4.42
C ILE A 71 -24.99 7.63 5.10
N GLY A 72 -24.78 7.29 6.35
CA GLY A 72 -23.89 7.85 7.33
C GLY A 72 -22.48 8.20 6.87
N GLU A 73 -21.92 9.12 7.59
CA GLU A 73 -20.50 9.47 7.61
C GLU A 73 -19.62 8.21 7.62
N LYS A 74 -18.66 8.13 6.70
CA LYS A 74 -17.69 7.04 6.65
C LYS A 74 -16.32 7.55 7.02
N THR A 75 -15.78 6.99 8.10
CA THR A 75 -14.44 7.32 8.60
C THR A 75 -13.46 6.21 8.26
N TYR A 76 -12.32 6.58 7.68
CA TYR A 76 -11.18 5.69 7.42
C TYR A 76 -10.06 6.07 8.38
N CYS A 77 -9.95 5.35 9.50
CA CYS A 77 -8.90 5.55 10.49
C CYS A 77 -7.55 5.07 9.94
N CYS A 78 -6.68 6.02 9.65
CA CYS A 78 -5.36 5.75 9.12
C CYS A 78 -4.46 6.94 9.48
N ALA A 79 -3.79 6.87 10.64
CA ALA A 79 -3.00 7.98 11.15
C ALA A 79 -1.52 7.82 10.78
N SER A 80 -0.82 8.94 10.59
CA SER A 80 0.61 8.96 10.29
C SER A 80 1.45 8.21 11.32
N HIS A 81 1.17 8.44 12.61
CA HIS A 81 1.89 7.81 13.73
C HIS A 81 1.61 6.32 13.89
N GLU A 82 0.59 5.78 13.23
CA GLU A 82 0.28 4.34 13.19
C GLU A 82 1.04 3.57 12.11
N MET A 83 2.01 4.20 11.42
CA MET A 83 2.70 3.60 10.29
C MET A 83 4.19 3.48 10.53
N HIS A 84 4.72 2.26 10.43
CA HIS A 84 6.15 2.06 10.17
C HIS A 84 6.37 2.06 8.66
N VAL A 85 7.07 3.07 8.14
CA VAL A 85 7.32 3.25 6.71
C VAL A 85 8.68 2.66 6.34
N PHE A 86 8.72 1.95 5.21
CA PHE A 86 9.90 1.27 4.68
C PHE A 86 10.28 1.81 3.30
N GLY A 87 11.20 1.14 2.63
CA GLY A 87 11.74 1.58 1.35
C GLY A 87 10.70 1.76 0.24
N THR A 88 11.07 2.59 -0.73
CA THR A 88 10.26 2.91 -1.91
C THR A 88 10.11 1.69 -2.82
N ILE A 89 8.90 1.47 -3.34
CA ILE A 89 8.56 0.42 -4.30
C ILE A 89 8.20 0.96 -5.68
N GLY A 90 7.92 2.25 -5.79
CA GLY A 90 7.59 2.90 -7.06
C GLY A 90 7.71 4.40 -6.97
N CYS A 91 8.13 5.01 -8.09
CA CYS A 91 8.17 6.46 -8.26
C CYS A 91 7.41 6.82 -9.53
N GLY A 92 6.42 7.67 -9.42
CA GLY A 92 5.73 8.32 -10.53
C GLY A 92 6.20 9.76 -10.70
N ALA A 93 5.71 10.45 -11.75
CA ALA A 93 6.04 11.86 -11.99
C ALA A 93 5.66 12.79 -10.82
N SER A 94 4.67 12.42 -10.03
CA SER A 94 4.12 13.27 -8.97
C SER A 94 3.85 12.53 -7.65
N SER A 95 4.22 11.27 -7.55
CA SER A 95 3.98 10.47 -6.37
C SER A 95 5.10 9.47 -6.13
N VAL A 96 5.31 9.14 -4.87
CA VAL A 96 6.20 8.08 -4.42
C VAL A 96 5.37 7.04 -3.71
N VAL A 97 5.59 5.76 -4.01
CA VAL A 97 4.93 4.65 -3.34
C VAL A 97 5.93 3.93 -2.45
N GLN A 98 5.63 3.82 -1.18
CA GLN A 98 6.47 3.17 -0.18
C GLN A 98 5.75 1.99 0.46
N ARG A 99 6.51 1.02 0.93
CA ARG A 99 5.98 -0.04 1.79
C ARG A 99 5.79 0.50 3.20
N ALA A 100 4.73 0.07 3.86
CA ALA A 100 4.49 0.39 5.27
C ALA A 100 3.84 -0.78 6.00
N VAL A 101 3.94 -0.78 7.32
CA VAL A 101 3.19 -1.69 8.18
C VAL A 101 2.31 -0.85 9.11
N LYS A 102 1.00 -1.08 9.08
CA LYS A 102 0.07 -0.45 10.02
C LYS A 102 0.21 -1.10 11.38
N ILE A 103 0.65 -0.31 12.36
CA ILE A 103 1.07 -0.76 13.69
C ILE A 103 -0.02 -1.53 14.43
N PRO A 104 -1.27 -1.01 14.59
CA PRO A 104 -2.26 -1.66 15.44
C PRO A 104 -2.71 -3.05 15.01
N ILE A 105 -2.55 -3.36 13.72
CA ILE A 105 -3.05 -4.60 13.10
C ILE A 105 -1.98 -5.36 12.31
N HIS A 106 -0.72 -4.93 12.37
CA HIS A 106 0.44 -5.54 11.71
C HIS A 106 0.19 -5.86 10.23
N ARG A 107 -0.48 -4.92 9.52
CA ARG A 107 -0.84 -5.06 8.11
C ARG A 107 0.18 -4.40 7.22
N ILE A 108 0.71 -5.14 6.26
CA ILE A 108 1.55 -4.58 5.20
C ILE A 108 0.68 -3.83 4.20
N MET A 109 1.10 -2.62 3.84
CA MET A 109 0.39 -1.68 2.98
C MET A 109 1.33 -1.01 1.99
N ALA A 110 0.77 -0.47 0.92
CA ALA A 110 1.43 0.47 0.02
C ALA A 110 0.95 1.88 0.36
N LEU A 111 1.86 2.80 0.68
CA LEU A 111 1.57 4.22 0.90
C LEU A 111 1.95 5.01 -0.34
N LYS A 112 0.97 5.54 -1.04
CA LYS A 112 1.16 6.48 -2.16
C LYS A 112 1.16 7.89 -1.61
N LYS A 113 2.33 8.56 -1.65
CA LYS A 113 2.53 9.94 -1.16
C LYS A 113 2.42 10.92 -2.31
N ILE A 114 1.58 11.92 -2.16
CA ILE A 114 1.29 12.95 -3.18
C ILE A 114 1.48 14.33 -2.54
N ASN A 115 2.24 15.20 -3.21
CA ASN A 115 2.41 16.58 -2.78
C ASN A 115 1.19 17.41 -3.19
N VAL A 116 0.58 18.13 -2.24
CA VAL A 116 -0.65 18.91 -2.45
C VAL A 116 -0.41 20.35 -2.90
N PHE A 117 0.83 20.82 -2.98
CA PHE A 117 1.12 22.21 -3.35
C PHE A 117 0.85 22.52 -4.83
N GLU A 118 0.86 21.52 -5.71
CA GLU A 118 0.64 21.70 -7.14
C GLU A 118 -0.86 21.67 -7.48
N LYS A 119 -1.40 22.77 -8.06
CA LYS A 119 -2.83 22.92 -8.37
C LYS A 119 -3.40 21.81 -9.26
N GLU A 120 -2.66 21.40 -10.29
CA GLU A 120 -3.08 20.33 -11.21
C GLU A 120 -3.20 18.97 -10.51
N LYS A 121 -2.34 18.70 -9.55
CA LYS A 121 -2.34 17.44 -8.78
C LYS A 121 -3.50 17.34 -7.80
N ARG A 122 -4.06 18.47 -7.35
CA ARG A 122 -5.20 18.49 -6.42
C ARG A 122 -6.45 17.89 -7.02
N GLN A 123 -6.73 18.21 -8.30
CA GLN A 123 -7.88 17.64 -8.99
C GLN A 123 -7.70 16.13 -9.22
N GLN A 124 -6.47 15.70 -9.57
CA GLN A 124 -6.15 14.28 -9.70
C GLN A 124 -6.31 13.55 -8.36
N LEU A 125 -5.80 14.14 -7.28
CA LEU A 125 -5.93 13.61 -5.93
C LEU A 125 -7.39 13.48 -5.50
N LEU A 126 -8.23 14.51 -5.73
CA LEU A 126 -9.66 14.47 -5.43
C LEU A 126 -10.34 13.32 -6.19
N ASN A 127 -10.07 13.19 -7.49
CA ASN A 127 -10.61 12.12 -8.31
C ASN A 127 -10.17 10.74 -7.82
N GLU A 128 -8.90 10.60 -7.45
CA GLU A 128 -8.35 9.33 -6.94
C GLU A 128 -9.00 8.94 -5.62
N ILE A 129 -9.03 9.84 -4.63
CA ILE A 129 -9.63 9.57 -3.32
C ILE A 129 -11.12 9.25 -3.46
N ARG A 130 -11.84 10.03 -4.28
CA ARG A 130 -13.26 9.77 -4.58
C ARG A 130 -13.45 8.37 -5.14
N THR A 131 -12.72 8.03 -6.20
CA THR A 131 -12.84 6.73 -6.86
C THR A 131 -12.50 5.59 -5.91
N LEU A 132 -11.44 5.73 -5.12
CA LEU A 132 -11.04 4.73 -4.13
C LEU A 132 -12.11 4.54 -3.04
N CYS A 133 -12.68 5.63 -2.51
CA CYS A 133 -13.77 5.54 -1.52
C CYS A 133 -15.03 4.86 -2.07
N GLU A 134 -15.32 5.05 -3.36
CA GLU A 134 -16.53 4.52 -4.00
C GLU A 134 -16.33 3.10 -4.55
N ALA A 135 -15.12 2.80 -5.04
CA ALA A 135 -14.79 1.51 -5.65
C ALA A 135 -14.27 0.47 -4.65
N SER A 136 -14.13 0.84 -3.38
CA SER A 136 -13.57 -0.03 -2.33
C SER A 136 -14.31 -1.38 -2.24
N CYS A 137 -13.54 -2.46 -2.03
CA CYS A 137 -13.99 -3.83 -1.84
C CYS A 137 -14.40 -4.61 -3.10
N TYR A 138 -14.10 -4.14 -4.31
CA TYR A 138 -14.26 -4.98 -5.50
C TYR A 138 -12.97 -5.77 -5.77
N PRO A 139 -13.03 -7.12 -5.94
CA PRO A 139 -11.82 -7.97 -6.00
C PRO A 139 -10.82 -7.64 -7.10
N GLY A 140 -11.25 -7.07 -8.23
CA GLY A 140 -10.39 -6.66 -9.34
C GLY A 140 -9.76 -5.28 -9.20
N LEU A 141 -9.96 -4.58 -8.08
CA LEU A 141 -9.42 -3.26 -7.78
C LEU A 141 -8.56 -3.31 -6.53
N VAL A 142 -7.54 -2.45 -6.45
CA VAL A 142 -6.73 -2.32 -5.23
C VAL A 142 -7.60 -1.81 -4.09
N GLU A 143 -7.53 -2.49 -2.94
CA GLU A 143 -8.31 -2.10 -1.76
C GLU A 143 -7.78 -0.80 -1.15
N PHE A 144 -8.71 0.09 -0.81
CA PHE A 144 -8.43 1.36 -0.15
C PHE A 144 -8.61 1.23 1.36
N HIS A 145 -7.59 1.58 2.12
CA HIS A 145 -7.59 1.47 3.58
C HIS A 145 -7.71 2.81 4.28
N GLY A 146 -7.47 3.92 3.59
CA GLY A 146 -7.59 5.27 4.13
C GLY A 146 -6.59 6.24 3.55
N ALA A 147 -6.63 7.47 4.04
CA ALA A 147 -5.66 8.50 3.68
C ALA A 147 -5.45 9.42 4.88
N PHE A 148 -4.26 10.00 4.99
CA PHE A 148 -3.94 11.00 6.01
C PHE A 148 -3.08 12.11 5.43
N TYR A 149 -3.14 13.27 6.05
CA TYR A 149 -2.35 14.44 5.70
C TYR A 149 -1.21 14.63 6.70
N THR A 150 -0.02 14.91 6.20
CA THR A 150 1.17 15.22 7.03
C THR A 150 1.51 16.71 6.85
N PRO A 151 1.13 17.58 7.80
CA PRO A 151 1.31 19.02 7.69
C PRO A 151 2.77 19.46 7.49
N GLU A 152 3.74 18.80 8.16
CA GLU A 152 5.15 19.14 8.10
C GLU A 152 5.73 19.02 6.69
N SER A 153 5.28 18.01 5.93
CA SER A 153 5.73 17.77 4.56
C SER A 153 4.78 18.30 3.50
N GLY A 154 3.55 18.69 3.88
CA GLY A 154 2.49 19.07 2.95
C GLY A 154 2.06 17.93 2.01
N GLN A 155 2.17 16.70 2.46
CA GLN A 155 1.86 15.51 1.67
C GLN A 155 0.58 14.83 2.16
N ILE A 156 -0.20 14.30 1.23
CA ILE A 156 -1.25 13.32 1.51
C ILE A 156 -0.70 11.94 1.18
N SER A 157 -0.85 11.04 2.16
CA SER A 157 -0.55 9.61 2.01
C SER A 157 -1.83 8.84 1.85
N ILE A 158 -1.96 8.09 0.75
CA ILE A 158 -3.07 7.18 0.46
C ILE A 158 -2.60 5.76 0.80
N ALA A 159 -3.29 5.12 1.74
CA ALA A 159 -2.99 3.76 2.17
C ALA A 159 -3.80 2.75 1.33
N LEU A 160 -3.08 1.90 0.62
CA LEU A 160 -3.61 0.91 -0.32
C LEU A 160 -3.16 -0.50 0.06
N GLU A 161 -3.86 -1.49 -0.44
CA GLU A 161 -3.44 -2.89 -0.42
C GLU A 161 -2.03 -3.03 -1.02
N TYR A 162 -1.15 -3.76 -0.32
CA TYR A 162 0.15 -4.15 -0.88
C TYR A 162 -0.01 -5.40 -1.74
N VAL A 163 0.30 -5.28 -3.03
CA VAL A 163 0.24 -6.37 -4.01
C VAL A 163 1.65 -6.90 -4.25
N ASP A 164 1.94 -8.09 -3.74
CA ASP A 164 3.29 -8.63 -3.57
C ASP A 164 3.96 -9.17 -4.85
N GLY A 165 3.19 -9.40 -5.93
CA GLY A 165 3.74 -9.84 -7.22
C GLY A 165 4.18 -8.70 -8.15
N GLY A 166 3.88 -7.42 -7.81
CA GLY A 166 4.26 -6.27 -8.64
C GLY A 166 3.31 -5.99 -9.80
N SER A 167 3.78 -5.26 -10.81
CA SER A 167 2.98 -4.82 -11.96
C SER A 167 3.20 -5.68 -13.20
N LEU A 168 2.28 -5.57 -14.17
CA LEU A 168 2.45 -6.16 -15.50
C LEU A 168 3.68 -5.57 -16.22
N ALA A 169 4.05 -4.31 -15.93
CA ALA A 169 5.29 -3.72 -16.43
C ALA A 169 6.52 -4.43 -15.87
N ASP A 170 6.50 -4.87 -14.61
CA ASP A 170 7.59 -5.65 -14.01
C ASP A 170 7.71 -7.02 -14.66
N ILE A 171 6.60 -7.68 -14.95
CA ILE A 171 6.58 -8.95 -15.71
C ILE A 171 7.21 -8.75 -17.08
N LEU A 172 6.79 -7.72 -17.84
CA LEU A 172 7.31 -7.44 -19.18
C LEU A 172 8.80 -7.06 -19.18
N ARG A 173 9.32 -6.49 -18.10
CA ARG A 173 10.75 -6.22 -17.94
C ARG A 173 11.55 -7.50 -17.73
N LEU A 174 11.00 -8.48 -17.01
CA LEU A 174 11.65 -9.75 -16.73
C LEU A 174 11.46 -10.76 -17.88
N GLN A 175 10.28 -10.76 -18.49
CA GLN A 175 9.91 -11.61 -19.60
C GLN A 175 9.42 -10.74 -20.76
N LYS A 176 10.16 -10.71 -21.86
CA LYS A 176 9.83 -9.88 -23.02
C LYS A 176 8.46 -10.20 -23.65
N LEU A 177 7.96 -11.39 -23.43
CA LEU A 177 6.69 -11.87 -24.00
C LEU A 177 5.90 -12.64 -22.93
N ILE A 178 4.61 -12.31 -22.80
CA ILE A 178 3.65 -13.07 -21.98
C ILE A 178 2.89 -14.01 -22.90
N PRO A 179 2.79 -15.32 -22.60
CA PRO A 179 1.97 -16.24 -23.40
C PRO A 179 0.52 -15.77 -23.52
N GLU A 180 -0.07 -15.88 -24.71
CA GLU A 180 -1.43 -15.37 -24.97
C GLU A 180 -2.48 -15.99 -24.05
N ALA A 181 -2.36 -17.26 -23.69
CA ALA A 181 -3.26 -17.92 -22.75
C ALA A 181 -3.22 -17.26 -21.36
N VAL A 182 -2.02 -16.95 -20.87
CA VAL A 182 -1.80 -16.23 -19.59
C VAL A 182 -2.36 -14.81 -19.68
N LEU A 183 -2.03 -14.10 -20.76
CA LEU A 183 -2.50 -12.74 -20.99
C LEU A 183 -4.04 -12.68 -21.06
N SER A 184 -4.68 -13.62 -21.76
CA SER A 184 -6.14 -13.73 -21.82
C SER A 184 -6.76 -13.91 -20.44
N CYS A 185 -6.21 -14.80 -19.60
CA CYS A 185 -6.69 -14.98 -18.22
C CYS A 185 -6.54 -13.72 -17.37
N MET A 186 -5.40 -13.00 -17.50
CA MET A 186 -5.20 -11.72 -16.81
C MET A 186 -6.19 -10.66 -17.27
N VAL A 187 -6.32 -10.50 -18.59
CA VAL A 187 -7.22 -9.51 -19.22
C VAL A 187 -8.67 -9.79 -18.85
N GLN A 188 -9.11 -11.04 -18.82
CA GLN A 188 -10.46 -11.41 -18.39
C GLN A 188 -10.78 -10.87 -16.99
N LYS A 189 -9.88 -11.07 -16.03
CA LYS A 189 -10.04 -10.56 -14.65
C LYS A 189 -10.06 -9.04 -14.61
N LEU A 190 -9.20 -8.38 -15.40
CA LEU A 190 -9.17 -6.92 -15.51
C LEU A 190 -10.45 -6.37 -16.16
N LEU A 191 -11.00 -7.03 -17.17
CA LEU A 191 -12.27 -6.65 -17.80
C LEU A 191 -13.44 -6.70 -16.81
N HIS A 192 -13.47 -7.66 -15.88
CA HIS A 192 -14.47 -7.68 -14.80
C HIS A 192 -14.34 -6.44 -13.90
N GLY A 193 -13.12 -6.05 -13.51
CA GLY A 193 -12.86 -4.82 -12.76
C GLY A 193 -13.32 -3.57 -13.50
N LEU A 194 -13.01 -3.46 -14.80
CA LEU A 194 -13.43 -2.36 -15.65
C LEU A 194 -14.95 -2.33 -15.87
N SER A 195 -15.58 -3.48 -16.05
CA SER A 195 -17.04 -3.58 -16.18
C SER A 195 -17.74 -3.06 -14.92
N TYR A 196 -17.20 -3.38 -13.74
CA TYR A 196 -17.69 -2.83 -12.48
C TYR A 196 -17.52 -1.30 -12.43
N LEU A 197 -16.35 -0.78 -12.76
CA LEU A 197 -16.09 0.67 -12.78
C LEU A 197 -17.04 1.40 -13.73
N HIS A 198 -17.19 0.90 -14.97
CA HIS A 198 -18.01 1.54 -15.99
C HIS A 198 -19.52 1.39 -15.71
N GLY A 199 -19.97 0.17 -15.43
CA GLY A 199 -21.38 -0.16 -15.28
C GLY A 199 -21.98 0.31 -13.96
N VAL A 200 -21.29 0.02 -12.84
CA VAL A 200 -21.82 0.29 -11.48
C VAL A 200 -21.40 1.67 -10.99
N ARG A 201 -20.13 2.05 -11.19
CA ARG A 201 -19.60 3.32 -10.66
C ARG A 201 -19.63 4.48 -11.65
N ARG A 202 -19.97 4.22 -12.93
CA ARG A 202 -19.98 5.22 -14.00
C ARG A 202 -18.67 5.98 -14.13
N LEU A 203 -17.54 5.28 -13.90
CA LEU A 203 -16.19 5.84 -13.93
C LEU A 203 -15.36 5.20 -15.04
N VAL A 204 -14.58 6.02 -15.75
CA VAL A 204 -13.58 5.57 -16.73
C VAL A 204 -12.19 5.79 -16.16
N HIS A 205 -11.34 4.77 -16.21
CA HIS A 205 -9.99 4.81 -15.60
C HIS A 205 -9.04 5.80 -16.32
N ARG A 206 -9.02 5.83 -17.64
CA ARG A 206 -8.25 6.72 -18.55
C ARG A 206 -6.71 6.57 -18.54
N ASP A 207 -6.13 5.81 -17.64
CA ASP A 207 -4.68 5.57 -17.57
C ASP A 207 -4.36 4.07 -17.42
N LEU A 208 -5.03 3.24 -18.25
CA LEU A 208 -4.71 1.81 -18.28
C LEU A 208 -3.38 1.59 -19.01
N LYS A 209 -2.38 1.18 -18.24
CA LYS A 209 -1.05 0.83 -18.74
C LYS A 209 -0.48 -0.31 -17.90
N PRO A 210 0.52 -1.04 -18.39
CA PRO A 210 1.08 -2.19 -17.66
C PRO A 210 1.54 -1.87 -16.23
N ALA A 211 1.99 -0.65 -15.94
CA ALA A 211 2.40 -0.23 -14.60
C ALA A 211 1.24 -0.12 -13.60
N ASN A 212 0.00 0.12 -14.09
CA ASN A 212 -1.20 0.26 -13.26
C ASN A 212 -2.01 -1.03 -13.15
N LEU A 213 -1.50 -2.13 -13.69
CA LEU A 213 -2.10 -3.47 -13.61
C LEU A 213 -1.21 -4.33 -12.73
N LEU A 214 -1.67 -4.58 -11.50
CA LEU A 214 -0.92 -5.34 -10.49
C LEU A 214 -1.38 -6.80 -10.46
N ILE A 215 -0.50 -7.67 -10.00
CA ILE A 215 -0.79 -9.09 -9.77
C ILE A 215 -0.07 -9.54 -8.49
N ASN A 216 -0.76 -10.30 -7.65
CA ASN A 216 -0.14 -10.86 -6.47
C ASN A 216 0.40 -12.29 -6.70
N LEU A 217 1.15 -12.84 -5.75
CA LEU A 217 1.69 -14.20 -5.81
C LEU A 217 0.61 -15.31 -5.73
N LYS A 218 -0.67 -14.92 -5.54
CA LYS A 218 -1.83 -15.80 -5.61
C LYS A 218 -2.47 -15.83 -7.01
N GLY A 219 -1.98 -15.00 -7.95
CA GLY A 219 -2.52 -14.86 -9.30
C GLY A 219 -3.78 -13.98 -9.39
N GLU A 220 -4.03 -13.15 -8.38
CA GLU A 220 -5.11 -12.17 -8.40
C GLU A 220 -4.62 -10.89 -9.07
N THR A 221 -5.36 -10.39 -10.07
CA THR A 221 -5.06 -9.16 -10.78
C THR A 221 -5.83 -8.00 -10.19
N LYS A 222 -5.19 -6.83 -10.09
CA LYS A 222 -5.75 -5.62 -9.48
C LYS A 222 -5.45 -4.40 -10.34
N ILE A 223 -6.45 -3.53 -10.52
CA ILE A 223 -6.29 -2.21 -11.16
C ILE A 223 -5.99 -1.19 -10.08
N THR A 224 -5.01 -0.32 -10.32
CA THR A 224 -4.59 0.76 -9.41
C THR A 224 -4.43 2.08 -10.16
N ASP A 225 -4.21 3.17 -9.44
CA ASP A 225 -3.93 4.52 -9.93
C ASP A 225 -5.12 5.18 -10.67
N PHE A 226 -6.09 5.61 -9.89
CA PHE A 226 -7.32 6.26 -10.39
C PHE A 226 -7.20 7.80 -10.55
N GLY A 227 -6.00 8.36 -10.46
CA GLY A 227 -5.78 9.82 -10.45
C GLY A 227 -6.29 10.56 -11.67
N VAL A 228 -6.39 9.87 -12.83
CA VAL A 228 -6.92 10.44 -14.08
C VAL A 228 -8.37 10.01 -14.36
N SER A 229 -8.97 9.24 -13.45
CA SER A 229 -10.34 8.75 -13.62
C SER A 229 -11.35 9.91 -13.67
N ALA A 230 -12.36 9.79 -14.53
CA ALA A 230 -13.43 10.76 -14.65
C ALA A 230 -14.77 10.09 -14.96
N GLY A 231 -15.86 10.82 -14.71
CA GLY A 231 -17.20 10.38 -15.09
C GLY A 231 -17.34 10.18 -16.60
N LEU A 232 -18.22 9.26 -17.00
CA LEU A 232 -18.48 8.92 -18.40
C LEU A 232 -18.95 10.13 -19.24
N ASP A 233 -19.58 11.10 -18.58
CA ASP A 233 -20.18 12.25 -19.26
C ASP A 233 -19.15 13.29 -19.78
N ASN A 234 -17.87 13.19 -19.38
CA ASN A 234 -16.81 14.15 -19.69
C ASN A 234 -15.68 13.60 -20.56
N SER A 235 -15.85 12.48 -21.27
CA SER A 235 -14.80 11.84 -22.05
C SER A 235 -14.68 12.46 -23.45
N VAL A 236 -13.94 13.56 -23.62
CA VAL A 236 -13.53 14.07 -24.92
C VAL A 236 -12.13 13.53 -25.26
N ALA A 237 -12.07 12.90 -26.43
CA ALA A 237 -10.98 12.11 -26.95
C ALA A 237 -9.72 12.90 -27.34
N MET A 238 -8.55 12.42 -26.96
CA MET A 238 -7.25 12.82 -27.51
C MET A 238 -6.57 11.73 -28.38
N ILE A 239 -7.32 10.85 -29.07
CA ILE A 239 -6.73 9.77 -29.90
C ILE A 239 -7.15 9.91 -31.37
N LEU A 240 -7.21 11.12 -31.91
CA LEU A 240 -7.88 11.31 -33.20
C LEU A 240 -7.00 11.23 -34.46
N TYR A 241 -5.67 11.29 -34.38
CA TYR A 241 -4.90 11.57 -35.59
C TYR A 241 -3.87 10.53 -36.04
N ASP A 242 -3.38 9.63 -35.18
CA ASP A 242 -2.41 8.61 -35.57
C ASP A 242 -3.06 7.26 -35.88
N THR A 243 -2.42 6.46 -36.73
CA THR A 243 -2.85 5.07 -37.01
C THR A 243 -2.74 4.24 -35.73
N SER A 244 -3.80 3.49 -35.41
CA SER A 244 -3.78 2.57 -34.27
C SER A 244 -2.63 1.55 -34.41
N PRO A 245 -1.83 1.30 -33.36
CA PRO A 245 -0.79 0.28 -33.43
C PRO A 245 -1.43 -1.09 -33.65
N THR A 246 -0.90 -1.85 -34.59
CA THR A 246 -1.36 -3.20 -34.91
C THR A 246 -0.29 -4.22 -34.48
N PRO A 247 -0.66 -5.30 -33.78
CA PRO A 247 0.30 -6.37 -33.45
C PRO A 247 0.82 -7.02 -34.73
N PRO A 248 2.11 -7.47 -34.75
CA PRO A 248 2.63 -8.24 -35.87
C PRO A 248 1.83 -9.54 -36.05
N LYS A 249 1.11 -9.68 -37.18
CA LYS A 249 0.22 -10.82 -37.43
C LYS A 249 0.95 -12.16 -37.51
N ASP A 250 2.23 -12.15 -37.83
CA ASP A 250 3.08 -13.34 -37.88
C ASP A 250 3.52 -13.84 -36.51
N SER A 251 3.35 -13.02 -35.46
CA SER A 251 3.81 -13.31 -34.10
C SER A 251 2.67 -13.61 -33.12
N PHE A 252 1.44 -13.26 -33.47
CA PHE A 252 0.28 -13.35 -32.57
C PHE A 252 -0.91 -14.02 -33.28
N SER A 253 -1.80 -14.63 -32.50
CA SER A 253 -3.01 -15.24 -33.05
C SER A 253 -3.96 -14.20 -33.63
N LEU A 254 -4.78 -14.65 -34.60
CA LEU A 254 -5.78 -13.77 -35.24
C LEU A 254 -6.77 -13.22 -34.20
N GLU A 255 -7.12 -14.02 -33.21
CA GLU A 255 -8.02 -13.61 -32.13
C GLU A 255 -7.42 -12.53 -31.25
N PHE A 256 -6.10 -12.63 -30.94
CA PHE A 256 -5.42 -11.55 -30.21
C PHE A 256 -5.35 -10.28 -31.01
N CYS A 257 -4.96 -10.35 -32.29
CA CYS A 257 -4.94 -9.17 -33.18
C CYS A 257 -6.32 -8.53 -33.28
N SER A 258 -7.37 -9.33 -33.45
CA SER A 258 -8.75 -8.83 -33.48
C SER A 258 -9.18 -8.17 -32.16
N PHE A 259 -8.74 -8.72 -31.02
CA PHE A 259 -9.01 -8.12 -29.70
C PHE A 259 -8.37 -6.73 -29.56
N ILE A 260 -7.12 -6.60 -29.97
CA ILE A 260 -6.41 -5.30 -29.96
C ILE A 260 -7.08 -4.31 -30.90
N ASP A 261 -7.42 -4.74 -32.12
CA ASP A 261 -8.13 -3.88 -33.09
C ASP A 261 -9.48 -3.40 -32.53
N ALA A 262 -10.23 -4.24 -31.84
CA ALA A 262 -11.48 -3.89 -31.17
C ALA A 262 -11.26 -2.86 -30.04
N CYS A 263 -10.24 -3.04 -29.22
CA CYS A 263 -9.90 -2.11 -28.12
C CYS A 263 -9.45 -0.74 -28.63
N LEU A 264 -8.83 -0.68 -29.81
CA LEU A 264 -8.22 0.52 -30.39
C LEU A 264 -9.11 1.22 -31.45
N GLN A 265 -10.41 0.88 -31.51
CA GLN A 265 -11.35 1.61 -32.36
C GLN A 265 -11.35 3.10 -31.99
N LYS A 266 -11.19 3.97 -33.00
CA LYS A 266 -11.14 5.42 -32.79
C LYS A 266 -12.48 5.98 -32.40
N GLU A 267 -13.53 5.55 -33.09
CA GLU A 267 -14.89 5.94 -32.77
C GLU A 267 -15.33 5.29 -31.45
N SER A 268 -15.73 6.10 -30.49
CA SER A 268 -16.13 5.63 -29.15
C SER A 268 -17.29 4.63 -29.22
N ASP A 269 -18.25 4.89 -30.11
CA ASP A 269 -19.47 4.08 -30.27
C ASP A 269 -19.20 2.73 -30.95
N ALA A 270 -18.11 2.64 -31.75
CA ALA A 270 -17.65 1.40 -32.37
C ALA A 270 -16.78 0.56 -31.41
N ARG A 271 -16.29 1.16 -30.32
CA ARG A 271 -15.43 0.48 -29.36
C ARG A 271 -16.28 -0.36 -28.41
N PRO A 272 -16.02 -1.69 -28.31
CA PRO A 272 -16.76 -2.55 -27.39
C PRO A 272 -16.58 -2.12 -25.93
N THR A 273 -17.62 -2.28 -25.12
CA THR A 273 -17.54 -2.12 -23.67
C THR A 273 -16.69 -3.24 -23.06
N ALA A 274 -16.22 -3.02 -21.81
CA ALA A 274 -15.50 -4.06 -21.08
C ALA A 274 -16.33 -5.35 -20.93
N GLU A 275 -17.64 -5.23 -20.76
CA GLU A 275 -18.56 -6.36 -20.68
C GLU A 275 -18.67 -7.12 -22.02
N GLN A 276 -18.77 -6.40 -23.14
CA GLN A 276 -18.78 -7.03 -24.46
C GLN A 276 -17.45 -7.74 -24.79
N LEU A 277 -16.31 -7.16 -24.37
CA LEU A 277 -14.99 -7.77 -24.54
C LEU A 277 -14.82 -9.10 -23.78
N LEU A 278 -15.55 -9.34 -22.70
CA LEU A 278 -15.57 -10.63 -22.01
C LEU A 278 -16.06 -11.78 -22.89
N SER A 279 -16.87 -11.47 -23.92
CA SER A 279 -17.37 -12.42 -24.89
C SER A 279 -16.53 -12.51 -26.18
N HIS A 280 -15.42 -11.74 -26.26
CA HIS A 280 -14.55 -11.74 -27.45
C HIS A 280 -13.86 -13.10 -27.66
N PRO A 281 -13.68 -13.56 -28.93
CA PRO A 281 -13.05 -14.85 -29.25
C PRO A 281 -11.70 -15.07 -28.56
N PHE A 282 -10.87 -14.04 -28.43
CA PHE A 282 -9.58 -14.12 -27.70
C PHE A 282 -9.76 -14.55 -26.24
N ILE A 283 -10.75 -14.01 -25.53
CA ILE A 283 -11.03 -14.38 -24.13
C ILE A 283 -11.62 -15.77 -24.07
N LYS A 284 -12.60 -16.09 -24.93
CA LYS A 284 -13.29 -17.37 -24.96
C LYS A 284 -12.38 -18.54 -25.33
N LYS A 285 -11.40 -18.32 -26.20
CA LYS A 285 -10.41 -19.33 -26.62
C LYS A 285 -9.67 -19.93 -25.44
N TYR A 286 -9.37 -19.12 -24.42
CA TYR A 286 -8.54 -19.50 -23.28
C TYR A 286 -9.33 -19.65 -21.96
N GLU A 287 -10.64 -19.46 -21.96
CA GLU A 287 -11.50 -19.49 -20.76
C GLU A 287 -11.35 -20.80 -19.96
N ASN A 288 -11.14 -21.94 -20.66
CA ASN A 288 -10.98 -23.25 -20.05
C ASN A 288 -9.58 -23.85 -20.28
N SER A 289 -8.58 -23.01 -20.49
CA SER A 289 -7.22 -23.45 -20.84
C SER A 289 -6.45 -24.08 -19.68
N GLY A 290 -6.99 -24.04 -18.46
CA GLY A 290 -6.32 -24.57 -17.26
C GLY A 290 -5.08 -23.76 -16.83
N VAL A 291 -4.91 -22.51 -17.31
CA VAL A 291 -3.81 -21.64 -16.92
C VAL A 291 -3.90 -21.32 -15.43
N ASP A 292 -2.87 -21.69 -14.68
CA ASP A 292 -2.68 -21.26 -13.29
C ASP A 292 -1.84 -19.99 -13.25
N LEU A 293 -2.50 -18.85 -13.01
CA LEU A 293 -1.82 -17.56 -12.87
C LEU A 293 -0.89 -17.51 -11.65
N ARG A 294 -1.16 -18.26 -10.58
CA ARG A 294 -0.29 -18.37 -9.41
C ARG A 294 1.04 -19.00 -9.80
N GLU A 295 0.98 -20.13 -10.50
CA GLU A 295 2.17 -20.83 -10.97
C GLU A 295 2.98 -19.94 -11.92
N TYR A 296 2.31 -19.29 -12.87
CA TYR A 296 2.97 -18.37 -13.79
C TYR A 296 3.67 -17.22 -13.06
N VAL A 297 3.00 -16.50 -12.16
CA VAL A 297 3.60 -15.37 -11.43
C VAL A 297 4.78 -15.82 -10.60
N ARG A 298 4.69 -16.97 -9.93
CA ARG A 298 5.78 -17.56 -9.16
C ARG A 298 6.95 -18.05 -10.02
N SER A 299 6.75 -18.32 -11.28
CA SER A 299 7.83 -18.64 -12.22
C SER A 299 8.56 -17.40 -12.72
N VAL A 300 7.89 -16.23 -12.72
CA VAL A 300 8.47 -14.95 -13.14
C VAL A 300 9.21 -14.25 -12.00
N PHE A 301 8.58 -14.20 -10.83
CA PHE A 301 9.16 -13.60 -9.64
C PHE A 301 9.67 -14.70 -8.71
N ASP A 302 10.87 -14.53 -8.18
CA ASP A 302 11.38 -15.46 -7.16
C ASP A 302 10.53 -15.33 -5.87
N PRO A 303 9.70 -16.34 -5.55
CA PRO A 303 8.88 -16.29 -4.35
C PRO A 303 9.70 -16.22 -3.06
N THR A 304 10.93 -16.77 -3.09
CA THR A 304 11.85 -16.76 -1.94
C THR A 304 12.33 -15.35 -1.65
N GLN A 305 12.67 -14.59 -2.69
CA GLN A 305 13.07 -13.20 -2.56
C GLN A 305 11.90 -12.34 -2.04
N LYS A 306 10.70 -12.53 -2.58
CA LYS A 306 9.51 -11.81 -2.12
C LYS A 306 9.14 -12.14 -0.66
N LEU A 307 9.22 -13.41 -0.30
CA LEU A 307 9.02 -13.85 1.08
C LEU A 307 10.05 -13.21 2.01
N LYS A 308 11.30 -13.11 1.57
CA LYS A 308 12.36 -12.46 2.34
C LYS A 308 12.07 -10.99 2.59
N GLU A 309 11.63 -10.24 1.58
CA GLU A 309 11.26 -8.82 1.71
C GLU A 309 10.14 -8.64 2.77
N ILE A 310 9.14 -9.51 2.77
CA ILE A 310 8.04 -9.50 3.75
C ILE A 310 8.57 -9.86 5.15
N ALA A 311 9.38 -10.90 5.25
CA ALA A 311 9.95 -11.36 6.52
C ALA A 311 10.85 -10.30 7.16
N ASP A 312 11.70 -9.64 6.36
CA ASP A 312 12.56 -8.55 6.81
C ASP A 312 11.73 -7.38 7.37
N MET A 313 10.66 -6.96 6.66
CA MET A 313 9.77 -5.91 7.15
C MET A 313 9.07 -6.28 8.46
N LEU A 314 8.53 -7.49 8.55
CA LEU A 314 7.80 -7.94 9.74
C LEU A 314 8.74 -8.08 10.95
N ALA A 315 9.95 -8.58 10.77
CA ALA A 315 10.94 -8.67 11.82
C ALA A 315 11.39 -7.29 12.31
N ILE A 316 11.68 -6.38 11.38
CA ILE A 316 12.03 -4.98 11.72
C ILE A 316 10.86 -4.33 12.47
N HIS A 317 9.64 -4.47 11.96
CA HIS A 317 8.44 -3.95 12.61
C HIS A 317 8.28 -4.48 14.04
N TYR A 318 8.50 -5.79 14.25
CA TYR A 318 8.46 -6.41 15.57
C TYR A 318 9.47 -5.78 16.52
N TYR A 319 10.75 -5.67 16.12
CA TYR A 319 11.78 -5.07 16.98
C TYR A 319 11.57 -3.56 17.19
N MET A 320 11.05 -2.83 16.21
CA MET A 320 10.68 -1.43 16.42
C MET A 320 9.61 -1.25 17.51
N LEU A 321 8.68 -2.20 17.63
CA LEU A 321 7.70 -2.20 18.73
C LEU A 321 8.34 -2.61 20.05
N PHE A 322 9.18 -3.65 20.02
CA PHE A 322 9.84 -4.17 21.23
C PHE A 322 10.74 -3.11 21.88
N ASP A 323 11.54 -2.42 21.09
CA ASP A 323 12.51 -1.42 21.53
C ASP A 323 11.89 -0.02 21.67
N GLY A 324 10.66 0.16 21.21
CA GLY A 324 9.96 1.44 21.12
C GLY A 324 9.56 2.07 22.44
N SER A 325 8.82 3.18 22.35
CA SER A 325 8.19 3.81 23.51
C SER A 325 7.15 2.89 24.16
N ASP A 326 6.68 3.24 25.34
CA ASP A 326 5.63 2.44 25.99
C ASP A 326 4.31 2.47 25.21
N GLU A 327 4.05 3.52 24.44
CA GLU A 327 2.91 3.60 23.53
C GLU A 327 3.03 2.57 22.40
N LEU A 328 4.19 2.47 21.76
CA LEU A 328 4.46 1.48 20.72
C LEU A 328 4.47 0.06 21.28
N TRP A 329 5.04 -0.12 22.48
CA TRP A 329 5.09 -1.41 23.19
C TRP A 329 3.71 -2.03 23.38
N HIS A 330 2.68 -1.26 23.66
CA HIS A 330 1.32 -1.77 23.85
C HIS A 330 0.79 -2.51 22.61
N HIS A 331 1.25 -2.15 21.41
CA HIS A 331 0.87 -2.83 20.18
C HIS A 331 1.54 -4.19 20.00
N MET A 332 2.57 -4.52 20.80
CA MET A 332 3.12 -5.88 20.83
C MET A 332 2.08 -6.95 21.16
N LYS A 333 1.11 -6.60 22.01
CA LYS A 333 0.04 -7.51 22.41
C LYS A 333 -0.78 -7.98 21.21
N THR A 334 -1.04 -7.11 20.24
CA THR A 334 -1.88 -7.42 19.07
C THR A 334 -1.23 -8.35 18.04
N PHE A 335 0.07 -8.69 18.19
CA PHE A 335 0.68 -9.76 17.43
C PHE A 335 0.20 -11.16 17.81
N TYR A 336 -0.38 -11.33 19.00
CA TYR A 336 -0.73 -12.63 19.56
C TYR A 336 -2.24 -12.82 19.66
N THR A 337 -2.64 -14.06 19.60
CA THR A 337 -4.02 -14.52 19.84
C THR A 337 -4.07 -15.41 21.09
N GLU A 338 -5.25 -15.84 21.48
CA GLU A 338 -5.43 -16.81 22.59
C GLU A 338 -4.82 -18.19 22.28
N ARG A 339 -4.51 -18.48 20.99
CA ARG A 339 -3.86 -19.74 20.56
C ARG A 339 -2.35 -19.62 20.41
N SER A 340 -1.82 -18.42 20.43
CA SER A 340 -0.39 -18.18 20.29
C SER A 340 0.40 -18.78 21.44
N THR A 341 1.60 -19.27 21.15
CA THR A 341 2.52 -19.86 22.13
C THR A 341 3.87 -19.16 22.11
N PHE A 342 4.43 -18.93 23.29
CA PHE A 342 5.76 -18.36 23.48
C PHE A 342 6.59 -19.22 24.41
N SER A 343 7.76 -19.65 23.97
CA SER A 343 8.70 -20.47 24.74
C SER A 343 9.92 -19.64 25.17
N PHE A 344 10.17 -19.60 26.48
CA PHE A 344 11.31 -18.91 27.08
C PHE A 344 11.84 -19.65 28.30
N SER A 345 13.15 -19.86 28.39
CA SER A 345 13.83 -20.53 29.50
C SER A 345 13.18 -21.88 29.89
N GLY A 346 12.81 -22.70 28.92
CA GLY A 346 12.21 -24.03 29.10
C GLY A 346 10.75 -24.02 29.55
N LYS A 347 10.10 -22.86 29.61
CA LYS A 347 8.67 -22.73 29.90
C LYS A 347 7.93 -22.25 28.64
N THR A 348 6.70 -22.70 28.50
CA THR A 348 5.80 -22.26 27.40
C THR A 348 4.62 -21.51 27.99
N TYR A 349 4.36 -20.35 27.47
CA TYR A 349 3.24 -19.47 27.80
C TYR A 349 2.25 -19.49 26.64
N THR A 350 0.96 -19.47 26.94
CA THR A 350 -0.10 -19.55 25.92
C THR A 350 -1.11 -18.44 26.13
N GLY A 351 -1.55 -17.84 25.03
CA GLY A 351 -2.52 -16.76 25.05
C GLY A 351 -1.89 -15.37 25.12
N GLN A 352 -2.59 -14.43 24.52
CA GLN A 352 -2.14 -13.06 24.33
C GLN A 352 -1.67 -12.37 25.61
N ASN A 353 -2.41 -12.54 26.72
CA ASN A 353 -2.12 -11.85 27.99
C ASN A 353 -0.87 -12.40 28.68
N ASP A 354 -0.73 -13.72 28.76
CA ASP A 354 0.42 -14.37 29.42
C ASP A 354 1.71 -14.12 28.65
N ILE A 355 1.64 -14.16 27.31
CA ILE A 355 2.79 -13.86 26.45
C ILE A 355 3.21 -12.41 26.63
N PHE A 356 2.28 -11.45 26.54
CA PHE A 356 2.59 -10.03 26.69
C PHE A 356 3.15 -9.69 28.07
N SER A 357 2.61 -10.29 29.14
CA SER A 357 3.12 -10.12 30.49
C SER A 357 4.56 -10.64 30.62
N THR A 358 4.84 -11.83 30.06
CA THR A 358 6.18 -12.44 30.11
C THR A 358 7.19 -11.61 29.30
N LEU A 359 6.83 -11.16 28.12
CA LEU A 359 7.67 -10.26 27.29
C LEU A 359 7.93 -8.93 28.01
N SER A 360 6.94 -8.37 28.70
CA SER A 360 7.09 -7.16 29.52
C SER A 360 8.09 -7.35 30.66
N ASP A 361 8.09 -8.52 31.31
CA ASP A 361 9.06 -8.85 32.34
C ASP A 361 10.47 -9.01 31.76
N ILE A 362 10.60 -9.65 30.61
CA ILE A 362 11.88 -9.77 29.90
C ILE A 362 12.41 -8.39 29.56
N ARG A 363 11.59 -7.54 28.91
CA ARG A 363 11.95 -6.16 28.52
C ARG A 363 12.44 -5.38 29.75
N ARG A 364 11.73 -5.45 30.86
CA ARG A 364 12.09 -4.74 32.10
C ARG A 364 13.41 -5.25 32.68
N LYS A 365 13.63 -6.56 32.69
CA LYS A 365 14.88 -7.17 33.21
C LYS A 365 16.08 -6.81 32.35
N LEU A 366 15.93 -6.78 31.02
CA LEU A 366 16.98 -6.40 30.11
C LEU A 366 17.34 -4.90 30.21
N ALA A 367 16.35 -4.01 30.37
CA ALA A 367 16.57 -2.57 30.57
C ALA A 367 17.30 -2.22 31.88
N GLY A 368 17.30 -3.14 32.86
CA GLY A 368 17.93 -2.90 34.13
C GLY A 368 17.25 -1.81 34.95
N CYS A 369 17.98 -1.25 35.93
CA CYS A 369 17.44 -0.24 36.86
C CYS A 369 17.61 1.22 36.38
N ARG A 370 17.97 1.42 35.12
CA ARG A 370 18.23 2.78 34.61
C ARG A 370 17.07 3.26 33.69
N PRO A 371 16.28 4.24 34.16
CA PRO A 371 15.07 4.66 33.44
C PRO A 371 15.36 5.43 32.13
N GLN A 372 16.60 5.80 31.84
CA GLN A 372 16.98 6.56 30.64
C GLN A 372 17.60 5.67 29.54
N GLU A 373 18.02 4.44 29.88
CA GLU A 373 18.62 3.53 28.92
C GLU A 373 17.55 2.59 28.34
N LYS A 374 17.47 2.55 27.02
CA LYS A 374 16.59 1.64 26.29
C LYS A 374 17.38 0.43 25.81
N ILE A 375 16.75 -0.72 25.79
CA ILE A 375 17.28 -1.88 25.11
C ILE A 375 17.03 -1.72 23.61
N VAL A 376 18.06 -2.01 22.85
CA VAL A 376 18.01 -2.00 21.40
C VAL A 376 18.53 -3.32 20.86
N HIS A 377 17.72 -3.96 20.02
CA HIS A 377 18.11 -5.15 19.28
C HIS A 377 19.01 -4.77 18.12
N VAL A 378 20.21 -5.33 18.06
CA VAL A 378 21.09 -5.29 16.89
C VAL A 378 20.96 -6.64 16.19
N VAL A 379 20.10 -6.71 15.19
CA VAL A 379 19.89 -7.93 14.41
C VAL A 379 21.06 -8.14 13.46
N GLN A 380 21.85 -9.17 13.69
CA GLN A 380 23.03 -9.50 12.89
C GLN A 380 22.71 -10.48 11.77
N LYS A 381 21.75 -11.37 11.99
CA LYS A 381 21.35 -12.40 11.04
C LYS A 381 19.84 -12.58 11.07
N LEU A 382 19.25 -12.53 9.89
CA LEU A 382 17.84 -12.82 9.67
C LEU A 382 17.70 -13.86 8.55
N GLN A 383 16.95 -14.92 8.81
CA GLN A 383 16.65 -15.99 7.87
C GLN A 383 15.15 -16.26 7.88
N CYS A 384 14.58 -16.54 6.71
CA CYS A 384 13.18 -16.90 6.60
C CYS A 384 12.99 -18.13 5.73
N ARG A 385 11.86 -18.78 5.93
CA ARG A 385 11.38 -19.88 5.05
C ARG A 385 9.85 -19.84 4.98
N PRO A 386 9.25 -20.34 3.90
CA PRO A 386 7.81 -20.51 3.84
C PRO A 386 7.31 -21.38 5.00
N HIS A 387 6.13 -21.06 5.49
CA HIS A 387 5.38 -21.86 6.44
C HIS A 387 3.99 -22.16 5.87
N GLU A 388 3.27 -23.11 6.46
CA GLU A 388 1.93 -23.50 6.02
C GLU A 388 0.97 -22.28 6.01
N HIS A 389 -0.10 -22.36 5.22
CA HIS A 389 -1.16 -21.34 5.15
C HIS A 389 -0.68 -19.91 4.79
N ASP A 390 0.26 -19.81 3.82
CA ASP A 390 0.86 -18.53 3.42
C ASP A 390 1.60 -17.80 4.57
N GLY A 391 2.01 -18.54 5.59
CA GLY A 391 2.78 -18.07 6.72
C GLY A 391 4.28 -17.98 6.41
N VAL A 392 5.03 -17.38 7.34
CA VAL A 392 6.48 -17.25 7.28
C VAL A 392 7.11 -17.65 8.63
N ALA A 393 8.10 -18.53 8.56
CA ALA A 393 8.97 -18.80 9.71
C ALA A 393 10.23 -17.93 9.60
N ILE A 394 10.47 -17.11 10.61
CA ILE A 394 11.59 -16.17 10.69
C ILE A 394 12.51 -16.59 11.84
N ARG A 395 13.82 -16.56 11.58
CA ARG A 395 14.85 -16.73 12.58
C ARG A 395 15.73 -15.51 12.62
N ALA A 396 15.83 -14.89 13.78
CA ALA A 396 16.66 -13.73 14.01
C ALA A 396 17.72 -14.05 15.08
N SER A 397 18.91 -13.51 14.93
CA SER A 397 19.92 -13.56 15.97
C SER A 397 20.75 -12.28 15.97
N GLY A 398 21.23 -11.88 17.12
CA GLY A 398 21.95 -10.65 17.28
C GLY A 398 22.37 -10.38 18.72
N SER A 399 22.54 -9.11 19.04
CA SER A 399 22.95 -8.63 20.35
C SER A 399 21.96 -7.63 20.89
N PHE A 400 21.91 -7.53 22.21
CA PHE A 400 21.30 -6.40 22.89
C PHE A 400 22.36 -5.37 23.24
N ILE A 401 22.04 -4.12 23.01
CA ILE A 401 22.84 -2.98 23.50
C ILE A 401 21.96 -2.07 24.35
N LEU A 402 22.56 -1.33 25.25
CA LEU A 402 21.91 -0.22 25.92
C LEU A 402 22.25 1.05 25.13
N GLY A 403 21.25 1.78 24.68
CA GLY A 403 21.45 2.97 23.87
C GLY A 403 20.21 3.83 23.76
N SER A 404 20.37 5.01 23.18
CA SER A 404 19.29 5.97 22.96
C SER A 404 18.64 5.87 21.57
N HIS A 405 19.25 5.13 20.63
CA HIS A 405 18.84 5.05 19.24
C HIS A 405 18.68 3.61 18.72
N PHE A 406 17.80 3.41 17.76
CA PHE A 406 17.56 2.11 17.12
C PHE A 406 18.68 1.75 16.15
N LEU A 407 19.15 0.51 16.19
CA LEU A 407 20.13 -0.04 15.27
C LEU A 407 19.65 -1.39 14.73
N ILE A 408 19.04 -1.40 13.56
CA ILE A 408 18.74 -2.64 12.85
C ILE A 408 19.66 -2.74 11.65
N CYS A 409 20.64 -3.65 11.73
CA CYS A 409 21.50 -3.98 10.60
C CYS A 409 20.83 -5.10 9.78
N GLY A 410 20.09 -4.75 8.75
CA GLY A 410 19.52 -5.69 7.78
C GLY A 410 19.91 -5.29 6.36
N ASN A 411 20.24 -6.25 5.51
CA ASN A 411 20.59 -6.02 4.12
C ASN A 411 19.44 -5.35 3.35
N GLY A 412 19.50 -4.03 3.17
CA GLY A 412 18.75 -3.32 2.15
C GLY A 412 17.32 -2.86 2.46
N VAL A 413 16.79 -3.11 3.65
CA VAL A 413 15.48 -2.56 4.06
C VAL A 413 15.70 -1.48 5.11
N GLN A 414 15.52 -0.22 4.72
CA GLN A 414 15.57 0.93 5.64
C GLN A 414 14.15 1.43 5.90
N ALA A 415 13.80 1.66 7.15
CA ALA A 415 12.63 2.43 7.51
C ALA A 415 12.94 3.94 7.36
N GLU A 416 11.98 4.73 6.90
CA GLU A 416 12.14 6.18 6.79
C GLU A 416 12.43 6.77 8.19
N GLY A 417 13.47 7.62 8.32
CA GLY A 417 13.91 8.19 9.59
C GLY A 417 14.94 7.36 10.37
N MET A 418 15.36 6.21 9.86
CA MET A 418 16.52 5.51 10.40
C MET A 418 17.82 6.14 9.88
N PRO A 419 18.81 6.39 10.74
CA PRO A 419 20.11 6.85 10.32
C PRO A 419 20.77 5.79 9.43
N ASN A 420 21.52 6.25 8.44
CA ASN A 420 22.27 5.37 7.54
C ASN A 420 23.30 4.56 8.35
N ILE A 421 23.44 3.27 8.08
CA ILE A 421 24.34 2.36 8.83
C ILE A 421 25.80 2.88 8.83
N GLU A 422 26.20 3.64 7.81
CA GLU A 422 27.52 4.26 7.73
C GLU A 422 27.70 5.50 8.64
N GLU A 423 26.60 6.12 9.09
CA GLU A 423 26.63 7.28 10.01
C GLU A 423 26.55 6.87 11.48
N LEU A 424 26.18 5.62 11.77
CA LEU A 424 26.23 5.04 13.10
C LEU A 424 27.66 4.58 13.42
N SER A 425 28.55 5.52 13.63
CA SER A 425 29.66 5.25 14.54
C SER A 425 29.02 4.82 15.86
N LEU A 426 29.11 3.52 16.17
CA LEU A 426 28.75 2.98 17.49
C LEU A 426 29.34 3.94 18.51
N ASP A 427 28.46 4.68 19.20
CA ASP A 427 28.89 5.54 20.28
C ASP A 427 29.69 4.63 21.22
N VAL A 428 30.95 4.99 21.49
CA VAL A 428 31.93 4.13 22.16
C VAL A 428 31.45 3.68 23.54
N ASP A 429 30.37 4.26 24.05
CA ASP A 429 29.72 3.97 25.32
C ASP A 429 28.54 2.97 25.25
N SER A 430 28.18 2.41 24.09
CA SER A 430 27.12 1.42 24.02
C SER A 430 27.56 0.10 24.65
N LYS A 431 26.99 -0.22 25.81
CA LYS A 431 27.32 -1.44 26.54
C LYS A 431 26.52 -2.62 25.98
N ARG A 432 27.21 -3.62 25.42
CA ARG A 432 26.59 -4.90 25.07
C ARG A 432 26.06 -5.59 26.31
N VAL A 433 24.78 -5.97 26.35
CA VAL A 433 24.11 -6.57 27.49
C VAL A 433 23.98 -8.09 27.33
N GLY A 434 23.98 -8.59 26.11
CA GLY A 434 23.81 -10.00 25.80
C GLY A 434 23.61 -10.30 24.32
N THR A 435 23.35 -11.55 24.04
CA THR A 435 22.98 -12.01 22.69
C THR A 435 21.64 -12.71 22.73
N PHE A 436 20.94 -12.69 21.59
CA PHE A 436 19.66 -13.38 21.45
C PHE A 436 19.63 -14.28 20.22
N TYR A 437 18.82 -15.31 20.31
CA TYR A 437 18.35 -16.10 19.20
C TYR A 437 16.85 -16.22 19.34
N GLU A 438 16.12 -15.90 18.28
CA GLU A 438 14.67 -15.86 18.29
C GLU A 438 14.10 -16.48 17.03
N GLN A 439 13.01 -17.22 17.18
CA GLN A 439 12.29 -17.82 16.07
C GLN A 439 10.82 -17.46 16.19
N PHE A 440 10.23 -16.99 15.08
CA PHE A 440 8.80 -16.72 14.94
C PHE A 440 8.18 -17.60 13.88
N ILE A 441 6.94 -17.98 14.09
CA ILE A 441 6.03 -18.43 13.04
C ILE A 441 4.94 -17.38 12.97
N MET A 442 4.92 -16.67 11.86
CA MET A 442 3.91 -15.65 11.55
C MET A 442 2.94 -16.20 10.51
N GLU A 443 1.66 -16.10 10.78
CA GLU A 443 0.57 -16.56 9.92
C GLU A 443 -0.27 -15.38 9.47
N SER A 444 -0.94 -15.55 8.34
CA SER A 444 -1.90 -14.55 7.85
C SER A 444 -3.02 -14.34 8.86
N GLY A 445 -3.27 -13.08 9.23
CA GLY A 445 -4.36 -12.71 10.11
C GLY A 445 -5.72 -12.68 9.41
N ASN A 446 -6.75 -12.24 10.13
CA ASN A 446 -8.13 -12.20 9.64
C ASN A 446 -8.38 -11.20 8.50
N SER A 447 -7.47 -10.27 8.28
CA SER A 447 -7.56 -9.27 7.22
C SER A 447 -6.41 -9.43 6.22
N ILE A 448 -6.66 -9.14 4.95
CA ILE A 448 -5.67 -9.23 3.87
C ILE A 448 -4.41 -8.45 4.24
N GLY A 449 -3.24 -9.10 4.16
CA GLY A 449 -1.94 -8.48 4.45
C GLY A 449 -1.60 -8.29 5.93
N SER A 450 -2.46 -8.68 6.88
CA SER A 450 -2.11 -8.69 8.31
C SER A 450 -1.44 -10.00 8.71
N PHE A 451 -0.56 -9.92 9.73
CA PHE A 451 0.19 -11.06 10.24
C PHE A 451 0.10 -11.15 11.77
N LEU A 452 0.02 -12.39 12.25
CA LEU A 452 -0.04 -12.72 13.68
C LEU A 452 1.03 -13.74 13.98
N ILE A 453 1.59 -13.71 15.18
CA ILE A 453 2.56 -14.71 15.67
C ILE A 453 1.80 -15.88 16.26
N SER A 454 1.86 -17.04 15.62
CA SER A 454 1.28 -18.28 16.16
C SER A 454 2.22 -18.99 17.12
N LYS A 455 3.53 -18.95 16.84
CA LYS A 455 4.55 -19.55 17.72
C LYS A 455 5.80 -18.69 17.77
N GLN A 456 6.38 -18.54 18.97
CA GLN A 456 7.64 -17.85 19.19
C GLN A 456 8.51 -18.59 20.18
N GLU A 457 9.81 -18.60 19.94
CA GLU A 457 10.83 -19.13 20.84
C GLU A 457 11.95 -18.11 20.98
N LEU A 458 12.32 -17.76 22.21
CA LEU A 458 13.36 -16.79 22.52
C LEU A 458 14.40 -17.40 23.43
N TYR A 459 15.66 -17.26 23.06
CA TYR A 459 16.83 -17.64 23.85
C TYR A 459 17.71 -16.40 24.06
N ILE A 460 18.05 -16.13 25.31
CA ILE A 460 18.92 -15.02 25.71
C ILE A 460 20.11 -15.56 26.44
N LEU A 461 21.29 -15.13 25.99
CA LEU A 461 22.55 -15.36 26.69
C LEU A 461 23.04 -13.97 27.17
N GLN A 462 23.07 -13.78 28.48
CA GLN A 462 23.62 -12.58 29.09
C GLN A 462 25.13 -12.58 28.93
N ALA A 463 25.73 -11.39 28.68
CA ALA A 463 27.16 -11.21 28.54
C ALA A 463 27.88 -11.27 29.91
#